data_e14b312178dac9454c50b86c83f633bb
#
_entry.id   e14b312178dac9454c50b86c83f633bb
#
_cell.length_a   1.000
_cell.length_b   1.000
_cell.length_c   1.000
_cell.angle_alpha   90.00
_cell.angle_beta   90.00
_cell.angle_gamma   90.00
#
_symmetry.space_group_name_H-M   'P 1'
#
loop_
_entity.id
_entity.type
_entity.pdbx_description
1 polymer ?
#
loop_
_entity_poly.entity_id
_entity_poly.type
_entity_poly.pdbx_seq_one_letter_code
_entity_poly.pdbx_strand_id
1 'polypeptide(L)'
;MQPKYSQRISSSLGLLLLSALFCSSVWAQRATISDKPDTPFKLATFEAEGKTRLGLALGERILDIAAANAQLTKQAKLPAVAIPGEMRELIEQYARVSPRLYQLANHFKTAKLDGLAFAYALDKIAIKAPIKYPWNMLAAAVNYKSHAQEMGSTNTVNTDNEDPIFFAKSPRSCIIDPGEPFFITPGRNIDWEGELAIIIGKPALNLTLEQAHDHVFGYSIVFDVSDRGGTGRRLNATIPGPNWFHGKSRDRGAPFGPFIVPKEFMPNHANLRIVTKVNGVVKQDASTNMLIFDEAHMIRYLTSILTLHPGDVIVTGTPDGVGTARKPPEYLKPGDEVTIEIEGIGTLKTPMRAATGAKQ
;
A
#
# COMPACT_ATOMS: atom_id res chain seq x y z
N MET A 1 -31.53 -101.20 -41.59
CA MET A 1 -32.48 -100.72 -42.62
C MET A 1 -33.15 -99.50 -42.05
N GLN A 2 -33.18 -98.50 -42.86
CA GLN A 2 -33.75 -97.12 -42.60
C GLN A 2 -35.27 -97.21 -42.30
N PRO A 3 -35.94 -96.04 -41.88
CA PRO A 3 -35.65 -94.71 -42.33
C PRO A 3 -35.74 -93.56 -41.29
N LYS A 4 -35.27 -92.44 -41.81
CA LYS A 4 -35.26 -91.08 -41.32
C LYS A 4 -36.65 -90.48 -41.06
N TYR A 5 -36.79 -89.64 -40.07
CA TYR A 5 -37.72 -88.50 -40.11
C TYR A 5 -37.09 -87.28 -39.52
N SER A 6 -37.02 -86.20 -40.34
CA SER A 6 -36.57 -84.90 -40.00
C SER A 6 -37.70 -84.04 -39.38
N GLN A 7 -37.56 -83.46 -38.27
CA GLN A 7 -38.40 -82.36 -37.79
C GLN A 7 -37.61 -81.05 -37.72
N ARG A 8 -38.13 -80.12 -38.53
CA ARG A 8 -37.70 -78.73 -38.46
C ARG A 8 -38.31 -78.08 -37.17
N ILE A 9 -37.49 -77.52 -36.36
CA ILE A 9 -37.89 -76.59 -35.26
C ILE A 9 -37.44 -75.18 -35.68
N SER A 10 -38.41 -74.33 -35.94
CA SER A 10 -38.20 -72.93 -36.14
C SER A 10 -38.03 -72.23 -34.78
N SER A 11 -36.86 -71.78 -34.51
CA SER A 11 -36.60 -70.98 -33.33
C SER A 11 -36.61 -69.46 -33.70
N SER A 12 -37.67 -68.82 -33.33
CA SER A 12 -37.76 -67.33 -33.32
C SER A 12 -36.89 -66.75 -32.22
N LEU A 13 -35.80 -66.14 -32.61
CA LEU A 13 -34.92 -65.40 -31.70
C LEU A 13 -35.54 -64.02 -31.48
N GLY A 14 -36.13 -63.82 -30.30
CA GLY A 14 -36.56 -62.52 -29.84
C GLY A 14 -35.34 -61.68 -29.39
N LEU A 15 -35.06 -60.62 -30.17
CA LEU A 15 -34.01 -59.66 -29.85
C LEU A 15 -34.52 -58.69 -28.75
N LEU A 16 -34.13 -58.94 -27.47
CA LEU A 16 -34.35 -57.97 -26.41
C LEU A 16 -33.25 -56.89 -26.49
N LEU A 17 -33.60 -55.73 -27.04
CA LEU A 17 -32.81 -54.49 -26.97
C LEU A 17 -32.90 -53.95 -25.54
N LEU A 18 -31.87 -54.23 -24.70
CA LEU A 18 -31.61 -53.48 -23.50
C LEU A 18 -31.01 -52.11 -23.86
N SER A 19 -31.84 -51.11 -23.89
CA SER A 19 -31.40 -49.70 -23.91
C SER A 19 -30.83 -49.33 -22.54
N ALA A 20 -29.53 -49.50 -22.38
CA ALA A 20 -28.79 -48.92 -21.25
C ALA A 20 -28.76 -47.40 -21.45
N LEU A 21 -29.66 -46.70 -20.77
CA LEU A 21 -29.55 -45.24 -20.54
C LEU A 21 -28.30 -44.97 -19.72
N PHE A 22 -27.18 -44.69 -20.38
CA PHE A 22 -26.04 -44.06 -19.78
C PHE A 22 -26.47 -42.64 -19.40
N CYS A 23 -26.95 -42.48 -18.17
CA CYS A 23 -27.07 -41.19 -17.53
C CYS A 23 -25.65 -40.69 -17.26
N SER A 24 -25.00 -40.09 -18.26
CA SER A 24 -23.77 -39.36 -18.08
C SER A 24 -24.10 -38.13 -17.22
N SER A 25 -23.97 -38.29 -15.91
CA SER A 25 -23.90 -37.16 -14.99
C SER A 25 -22.66 -36.35 -15.37
N VAL A 26 -22.86 -35.35 -16.23
CA VAL A 26 -21.90 -34.28 -16.46
C VAL A 26 -21.78 -33.55 -15.13
N TRP A 27 -20.84 -33.98 -14.31
CA TRP A 27 -20.35 -33.19 -13.23
C TRP A 27 -19.73 -31.98 -13.89
N ALA A 28 -20.48 -30.88 -14.01
CA ALA A 28 -19.91 -29.59 -14.32
C ALA A 28 -18.85 -29.31 -13.24
N GLN A 29 -17.59 -29.55 -13.59
CA GLN A 29 -16.45 -29.25 -12.75
C GLN A 29 -16.55 -27.73 -12.50
N ARG A 30 -17.04 -27.33 -11.32
CA ARG A 30 -17.06 -25.93 -10.93
C ARG A 30 -15.64 -25.41 -11.09
N ALA A 31 -15.45 -24.45 -11.96
CA ALA A 31 -14.17 -23.80 -12.11
C ALA A 31 -13.70 -23.34 -10.72
N THR A 32 -12.62 -23.93 -10.24
CA THR A 32 -12.01 -23.55 -8.97
C THR A 32 -11.49 -22.11 -9.09
N ILE A 33 -11.95 -21.24 -8.20
CA ILE A 33 -11.46 -19.85 -8.16
C ILE A 33 -10.00 -19.92 -7.70
N SER A 34 -9.10 -19.41 -8.52
CA SER A 34 -7.66 -19.40 -8.20
C SER A 34 -7.38 -18.63 -6.90
N ASP A 35 -6.57 -19.21 -6.04
CA ASP A 35 -6.05 -18.64 -4.80
C ASP A 35 -4.63 -18.06 -4.95
N LYS A 36 -4.22 -17.82 -6.21
CA LYS A 36 -2.93 -17.23 -6.57
C LYS A 36 -3.08 -15.75 -6.93
N PRO A 37 -2.00 -14.95 -6.88
CA PRO A 37 -2.02 -13.53 -7.16
C PRO A 37 -2.14 -13.21 -8.68
N ASP A 38 -3.16 -13.78 -9.34
CA ASP A 38 -3.36 -13.62 -10.80
C ASP A 38 -3.94 -12.25 -11.15
N THR A 39 -4.63 -11.60 -10.22
CA THR A 39 -5.25 -10.29 -10.41
C THR A 39 -4.67 -9.29 -9.42
N PRO A 40 -3.91 -8.29 -9.88
CA PRO A 40 -3.41 -7.22 -9.02
C PRO A 40 -4.54 -6.44 -8.35
N PHE A 41 -4.35 -6.11 -7.08
CA PHE A 41 -5.25 -5.27 -6.31
C PHE A 41 -4.46 -4.34 -5.37
N LYS A 42 -5.14 -3.36 -4.83
CA LYS A 42 -4.62 -2.49 -3.77
C LYS A 42 -5.47 -2.65 -2.51
N LEU A 43 -4.86 -2.51 -1.36
CA LEU A 43 -5.55 -2.51 -0.07
C LEU A 43 -5.77 -1.08 0.41
N ALA A 44 -6.91 -0.84 1.03
CA ALA A 44 -7.26 0.45 1.61
C ALA A 44 -8.00 0.28 2.94
N THR A 45 -7.86 1.28 3.78
CA THR A 45 -8.82 1.56 4.84
C THR A 45 -9.74 2.67 4.33
N PHE A 46 -11.05 2.50 4.42
CA PHE A 46 -12.02 3.48 3.93
C PHE A 46 -13.24 3.59 4.84
N GLU A 47 -13.94 4.70 4.72
CA GLU A 47 -15.19 4.92 5.42
C GLU A 47 -16.35 4.99 4.44
N ALA A 48 -17.35 4.19 4.68
CA ALA A 48 -18.63 4.24 3.99
C ALA A 48 -19.76 4.00 4.98
N GLU A 49 -20.85 4.74 4.83
CA GLU A 49 -22.05 4.63 5.70
C GLU A 49 -21.70 4.77 7.20
N GLY A 50 -20.75 5.65 7.53
CA GLY A 50 -20.31 5.90 8.90
C GLY A 50 -19.51 4.78 9.56
N LYS A 51 -19.01 3.81 8.78
CA LYS A 51 -18.19 2.68 9.28
C LYS A 51 -16.85 2.62 8.57
N THR A 52 -15.79 2.44 9.34
CA THR A 52 -14.46 2.12 8.82
C THR A 52 -14.40 0.66 8.39
N ARG A 53 -13.83 0.40 7.22
CA ARG A 53 -13.77 -0.92 6.58
C ARG A 53 -12.41 -1.14 5.93
N LEU A 54 -12.03 -2.40 5.76
CA LEU A 54 -10.91 -2.77 4.89
C LEU A 54 -11.42 -3.02 3.48
N GLY A 55 -10.71 -2.46 2.51
CA GLY A 55 -11.08 -2.49 1.11
C GLY A 55 -10.04 -3.16 0.22
N LEU A 56 -10.53 -3.88 -0.77
CA LEU A 56 -9.76 -4.40 -1.89
C LEU A 56 -10.17 -3.61 -3.14
N ALA A 57 -9.26 -2.78 -3.64
CA ALA A 57 -9.51 -1.93 -4.79
C ALA A 57 -9.16 -2.65 -6.11
N LEU A 58 -10.11 -2.65 -7.04
CA LEU A 58 -10.01 -3.18 -8.41
C LEU A 58 -10.43 -2.07 -9.38
N GLY A 59 -9.48 -1.47 -10.08
CA GLY A 59 -9.74 -0.31 -10.92
C GLY A 59 -10.34 0.86 -10.11
N GLU A 60 -11.50 1.35 -10.53
CA GLU A 60 -12.21 2.47 -9.89
C GLU A 60 -13.22 2.04 -8.80
N ARG A 61 -13.23 0.76 -8.45
CA ARG A 61 -14.11 0.19 -7.42
C ARG A 61 -13.30 -0.35 -6.25
N ILE A 62 -13.90 -0.27 -5.07
CA ILE A 62 -13.37 -0.88 -3.86
C ILE A 62 -14.42 -1.82 -3.28
N LEU A 63 -14.00 -3.02 -2.95
CA LEU A 63 -14.82 -4.03 -2.30
C LEU A 63 -14.60 -3.98 -0.78
N ASP A 64 -15.65 -3.93 0.02
CA ASP A 64 -15.57 -4.27 1.44
C ASP A 64 -15.14 -5.74 1.55
N ILE A 65 -13.93 -5.98 2.03
CA ILE A 65 -13.32 -7.32 2.04
C ILE A 65 -14.17 -8.30 2.86
N ALA A 66 -14.68 -7.88 4.02
CA ALA A 66 -15.46 -8.75 4.89
C ALA A 66 -16.78 -9.16 4.23
N ALA A 67 -17.51 -8.21 3.64
CA ALA A 67 -18.78 -8.47 2.98
C ALA A 67 -18.58 -9.27 1.67
N ALA A 68 -17.57 -8.93 0.87
CA ALA A 68 -17.23 -9.68 -0.33
C ALA A 68 -16.82 -11.14 -0.01
N ASN A 69 -16.04 -11.33 1.08
CA ASN A 69 -15.69 -12.66 1.57
C ASN A 69 -16.90 -13.47 1.99
N ALA A 70 -17.84 -12.89 2.73
CA ALA A 70 -19.09 -13.57 3.12
C ALA A 70 -19.91 -13.99 1.88
N GLN A 71 -20.04 -13.09 0.91
CA GLN A 71 -20.74 -13.36 -0.36
C GLN A 71 -20.06 -14.50 -1.13
N LEU A 72 -18.75 -14.43 -1.34
CA LEU A 72 -18.00 -15.45 -2.10
C LEU A 72 -18.05 -16.81 -1.41
N THR A 73 -17.87 -16.83 -0.07
CA THR A 73 -17.97 -18.06 0.73
C THR A 73 -19.30 -18.77 0.50
N LYS A 74 -20.41 -18.02 0.51
CA LYS A 74 -21.77 -18.56 0.31
C LYS A 74 -21.97 -19.04 -1.15
N GLN A 75 -21.60 -18.22 -2.12
CA GLN A 75 -21.84 -18.51 -3.56
C GLN A 75 -21.00 -19.69 -4.04
N ALA A 76 -19.73 -19.74 -3.71
CA ALA A 76 -18.81 -20.77 -4.16
C ALA A 76 -18.70 -21.96 -3.20
N LYS A 77 -19.40 -21.94 -2.05
CA LYS A 77 -19.34 -22.95 -0.98
C LYS A 77 -17.90 -23.18 -0.49
N LEU A 78 -17.13 -22.11 -0.35
CA LEU A 78 -15.76 -22.17 0.12
C LEU A 78 -15.70 -22.32 1.66
N PRO A 79 -14.59 -22.82 2.22
CA PRO A 79 -14.36 -22.81 3.66
C PRO A 79 -14.42 -21.38 4.21
N ALA A 80 -14.92 -21.20 5.42
CA ALA A 80 -14.93 -19.90 6.06
C ALA A 80 -13.50 -19.43 6.38
N VAL A 81 -13.20 -18.16 6.06
CA VAL A 81 -11.95 -17.50 6.43
C VAL A 81 -12.31 -16.22 7.17
N ALA A 82 -11.87 -16.09 8.42
CA ALA A 82 -12.02 -14.86 9.17
C ALA A 82 -11.08 -13.78 8.62
N ILE A 83 -11.62 -12.64 8.25
CA ILE A 83 -10.85 -11.48 7.80
C ILE A 83 -10.68 -10.54 8.99
N PRO A 84 -9.45 -10.08 9.30
CA PRO A 84 -9.23 -9.06 10.32
C PRO A 84 -9.97 -7.74 10.02
N GLY A 85 -10.33 -7.00 11.06
CA GLY A 85 -11.04 -5.74 10.94
C GLY A 85 -10.12 -4.52 10.73
N GLU A 86 -8.83 -4.67 11.00
CA GLU A 86 -7.83 -3.61 10.89
C GLU A 86 -6.69 -4.00 9.95
N MET A 87 -6.10 -2.99 9.29
CA MET A 87 -5.05 -3.24 8.28
C MET A 87 -3.79 -3.87 8.87
N ARG A 88 -3.36 -3.43 10.04
CA ARG A 88 -2.18 -4.00 10.71
C ARG A 88 -2.38 -5.48 11.04
N GLU A 89 -3.53 -5.84 11.56
CA GLU A 89 -3.88 -7.25 11.82
C GLU A 89 -3.98 -8.08 10.52
N LEU A 90 -4.47 -7.47 9.43
CA LEU A 90 -4.51 -8.11 8.12
C LEU A 90 -3.09 -8.39 7.61
N ILE A 91 -2.17 -7.41 7.76
CA ILE A 91 -0.76 -7.55 7.39
C ILE A 91 -0.10 -8.67 8.22
N GLU A 92 -0.29 -8.66 9.54
CA GLU A 92 0.26 -9.69 10.45
C GLU A 92 -0.21 -11.11 10.08
N GLN A 93 -1.47 -11.22 9.62
CA GLN A 93 -2.07 -12.50 9.24
C GLN A 93 -2.06 -12.74 7.73
N TYR A 94 -1.27 -11.98 6.96
CA TYR A 94 -1.35 -12.00 5.50
C TYR A 94 -1.15 -13.38 4.88
N ALA A 95 -0.19 -14.15 5.38
CA ALA A 95 0.03 -15.53 4.90
C ALA A 95 -1.22 -16.41 4.97
N ARG A 96 -2.07 -16.19 6.00
CA ARG A 96 -3.32 -16.93 6.19
C ARG A 96 -4.46 -16.38 5.33
N VAL A 97 -4.55 -15.07 5.13
CA VAL A 97 -5.69 -14.44 4.46
C VAL A 97 -5.46 -14.18 2.98
N SER A 98 -4.22 -14.07 2.52
CA SER A 98 -3.91 -13.73 1.12
C SER A 98 -4.52 -14.70 0.09
N PRO A 99 -4.58 -16.03 0.30
CA PRO A 99 -5.26 -16.91 -0.65
C PRO A 99 -6.73 -16.52 -0.88
N ARG A 100 -7.42 -16.07 0.19
CA ARG A 100 -8.79 -15.59 0.08
C ARG A 100 -8.88 -14.22 -0.59
N LEU A 101 -7.94 -13.33 -0.35
CA LEU A 101 -7.88 -12.03 -1.05
C LEU A 101 -7.65 -12.23 -2.55
N TYR A 102 -6.79 -13.18 -2.94
CA TYR A 102 -6.59 -13.55 -4.34
C TYR A 102 -7.86 -14.13 -4.95
N GLN A 103 -8.57 -15.03 -4.25
CA GLN A 103 -9.86 -15.53 -4.69
C GLN A 103 -10.88 -14.41 -4.90
N LEU A 104 -10.93 -13.42 -4.01
CA LEU A 104 -11.80 -12.25 -4.15
C LEU A 104 -11.42 -11.45 -5.42
N ALA A 105 -10.14 -11.11 -5.57
CA ALA A 105 -9.67 -10.35 -6.72
C ALA A 105 -9.95 -11.09 -8.04
N ASN A 106 -9.61 -12.38 -8.11
CA ASN A 106 -9.79 -13.21 -9.30
C ASN A 106 -11.26 -13.41 -9.66
N HIS A 107 -12.14 -13.56 -8.66
CA HIS A 107 -13.57 -13.72 -8.88
C HIS A 107 -14.23 -12.42 -9.34
N PHE A 108 -13.91 -11.30 -8.67
CA PHE A 108 -14.57 -10.02 -8.92
C PHE A 108 -13.95 -9.21 -10.05
N LYS A 109 -12.77 -9.58 -10.58
CA LYS A 109 -12.14 -8.91 -11.72
C LYS A 109 -13.06 -8.78 -12.93
N THR A 110 -13.81 -9.82 -13.22
CA THR A 110 -14.71 -9.91 -14.40
C THR A 110 -16.18 -9.72 -14.05
N ALA A 111 -16.51 -9.58 -12.77
CA ALA A 111 -17.87 -9.42 -12.32
C ALA A 111 -18.37 -7.98 -12.58
N LYS A 112 -19.65 -7.83 -12.86
CA LYS A 112 -20.29 -6.52 -12.84
C LYS A 112 -20.42 -6.08 -11.40
N LEU A 113 -19.59 -5.12 -10.98
CA LEU A 113 -19.53 -4.63 -9.60
C LEU A 113 -20.63 -3.62 -9.27
N ASP A 114 -21.25 -3.02 -10.30
CA ASP A 114 -22.32 -2.06 -10.11
C ASP A 114 -23.57 -2.72 -9.49
N GLY A 115 -24.09 -2.10 -8.43
CA GLY A 115 -25.26 -2.61 -7.71
C GLY A 115 -24.96 -3.66 -6.64
N LEU A 116 -23.69 -4.09 -6.48
CA LEU A 116 -23.31 -4.90 -5.31
C LEU A 116 -23.21 -4.03 -4.07
N ALA A 117 -23.92 -4.40 -3.00
CA ALA A 117 -24.00 -3.61 -1.75
C ALA A 117 -22.65 -3.43 -1.02
N PHE A 118 -21.63 -4.18 -1.40
CA PHE A 118 -20.29 -4.14 -0.83
C PHE A 118 -19.23 -3.59 -1.80
N ALA A 119 -19.65 -3.10 -2.97
CA ALA A 119 -18.75 -2.50 -3.96
C ALA A 119 -19.07 -1.00 -4.08
N TYR A 120 -18.10 -0.18 -3.76
CA TYR A 120 -18.22 1.27 -3.75
C TYR A 120 -17.40 1.90 -4.86
N ALA A 121 -17.85 3.01 -5.42
CA ALA A 121 -17.02 3.83 -6.29
C ALA A 121 -16.02 4.63 -5.44
N LEU A 122 -14.77 4.69 -5.87
CA LEU A 122 -13.70 5.36 -5.11
C LEU A 122 -13.97 6.85 -4.87
N ASP A 123 -14.70 7.51 -5.76
CA ASP A 123 -15.10 8.93 -5.64
C ASP A 123 -16.28 9.17 -4.68
N LYS A 124 -16.91 8.11 -4.16
CA LYS A 124 -18.09 8.20 -3.26
C LYS A 124 -17.80 7.79 -1.83
N ILE A 125 -16.55 7.54 -1.50
CA ILE A 125 -16.13 7.10 -0.17
C ILE A 125 -14.98 7.97 0.35
N ALA A 126 -14.76 7.95 1.64
CA ALA A 126 -13.59 8.58 2.25
C ALA A 126 -12.48 7.54 2.44
N ILE A 127 -11.41 7.68 1.67
CA ILE A 127 -10.19 6.89 1.88
C ILE A 127 -9.49 7.40 3.13
N LYS A 128 -9.08 6.49 3.99
CA LYS A 128 -8.33 6.75 5.22
C LYS A 128 -6.87 6.39 5.07
N ALA A 129 -6.03 6.86 5.97
CA ALA A 129 -4.66 6.36 6.07
C ALA A 129 -4.71 4.82 6.22
N PRO A 130 -3.98 4.08 5.38
CA PRO A 130 -4.15 2.62 5.32
C PRO A 130 -3.84 1.95 6.66
N ILE A 131 -2.84 2.44 7.39
CA ILE A 131 -2.53 2.06 8.77
C ILE A 131 -2.59 3.32 9.60
N LYS A 132 -3.61 3.47 10.46
CA LYS A 132 -3.83 4.74 11.15
C LYS A 132 -2.71 5.02 12.17
N TYR A 133 -2.25 3.99 12.86
CA TYR A 133 -1.18 4.16 13.85
C TYR A 133 -0.25 2.94 13.83
N PRO A 134 0.78 2.92 12.94
CA PRO A 134 1.87 1.96 13.03
C PRO A 134 2.61 2.11 14.36
N TRP A 135 3.33 1.10 14.78
CA TRP A 135 4.19 1.20 15.96
C TRP A 135 5.31 2.21 15.71
N ASN A 136 5.95 2.11 14.53
CA ASN A 136 7.02 3.00 14.12
C ASN A 136 6.70 3.62 12.75
N MET A 137 7.08 4.90 12.60
CA MET A 137 7.22 5.57 11.31
C MET A 137 8.61 6.21 11.28
N LEU A 138 9.52 5.56 10.56
CA LEU A 138 10.95 5.89 10.50
C LEU A 138 11.27 6.41 9.12
N ALA A 139 11.85 7.61 9.05
CA ALA A 139 12.10 8.31 7.80
C ALA A 139 13.60 8.52 7.56
N ALA A 140 14.06 8.19 6.36
CA ALA A 140 15.43 8.38 5.93
C ALA A 140 15.69 9.86 5.59
N ALA A 141 16.75 10.43 6.15
CA ALA A 141 17.19 11.78 5.84
C ALA A 141 18.15 11.77 4.65
N VAL A 142 17.92 12.67 3.68
CA VAL A 142 18.83 12.95 2.55
C VAL A 142 19.24 11.66 1.80
N ASN A 143 18.28 10.85 1.43
CA ASN A 143 18.50 9.53 0.82
C ASN A 143 18.43 9.51 -0.72
N TYR A 144 18.40 10.67 -1.38
CA TYR A 144 18.55 10.78 -2.83
C TYR A 144 19.82 11.57 -3.15
N LYS A 145 20.61 11.08 -4.10
CA LYS A 145 21.87 11.74 -4.48
C LYS A 145 21.66 13.16 -4.99
N SER A 146 20.63 13.38 -5.81
CA SER A 146 20.27 14.70 -6.32
C SER A 146 19.81 15.65 -5.20
N HIS A 147 19.06 15.14 -4.21
CA HIS A 147 18.65 15.91 -3.05
C HIS A 147 19.85 16.29 -2.16
N ALA A 148 20.78 15.37 -1.94
CA ALA A 148 22.03 15.67 -1.22
C ALA A 148 22.81 16.80 -1.91
N GLN A 149 22.92 16.77 -3.23
CA GLN A 149 23.61 17.80 -4.03
C GLN A 149 22.91 19.17 -3.97
N GLU A 150 21.57 19.22 -4.10
CA GLU A 150 20.82 20.49 -3.99
C GLU A 150 20.93 21.12 -2.60
N MET A 151 21.09 20.29 -1.55
CA MET A 151 21.32 20.72 -0.18
C MET A 151 22.78 21.09 0.12
N GLY A 152 23.64 21.05 -0.89
CA GLY A 152 25.05 21.47 -0.82
C GLY A 152 26.04 20.38 -0.45
N SER A 153 25.64 19.10 -0.39
CA SER A 153 26.59 18.00 -0.17
C SER A 153 27.41 17.72 -1.43
N THR A 154 28.71 17.60 -1.27
CA THR A 154 29.65 17.13 -2.31
C THR A 154 30.17 15.73 -2.03
N ASN A 155 29.75 15.12 -0.93
CA ASN A 155 30.23 13.82 -0.50
C ASN A 155 29.64 12.69 -1.35
N THR A 156 30.45 11.70 -1.65
CA THR A 156 30.01 10.42 -2.21
C THR A 156 29.83 9.46 -1.04
N VAL A 157 28.64 8.94 -0.89
CA VAL A 157 28.32 7.93 0.13
C VAL A 157 28.78 6.55 -0.34
N ASN A 158 29.48 5.82 0.52
CA ASN A 158 29.81 4.42 0.32
C ASN A 158 28.89 3.55 1.18
N THR A 159 27.87 2.98 0.57
CA THR A 159 26.82 2.18 1.25
C THR A 159 27.33 0.87 1.86
N ASP A 160 28.54 0.43 1.51
CA ASP A 160 29.18 -0.75 2.14
C ASP A 160 29.72 -0.44 3.54
N ASN A 161 30.10 0.84 3.79
CA ASN A 161 30.79 1.26 5.00
C ASN A 161 30.07 2.39 5.76
N GLU A 162 29.01 2.94 5.22
CA GLU A 162 28.24 4.03 5.81
C GLU A 162 26.79 3.65 6.03
N ASP A 163 26.21 4.12 7.11
CA ASP A 163 24.81 3.87 7.45
C ASP A 163 23.92 5.07 7.12
N PRO A 164 22.62 4.84 6.77
CA PRO A 164 21.68 5.92 6.53
C PRO A 164 21.34 6.66 7.83
N ILE A 165 21.01 7.94 7.70
CA ILE A 165 20.48 8.74 8.82
C ILE A 165 18.96 8.57 8.84
N PHE A 166 18.41 8.28 10.02
CA PHE A 166 16.97 8.17 10.24
C PHE A 166 16.48 9.09 11.34
N PHE A 167 15.24 9.50 11.22
CA PHE A 167 14.46 10.15 12.26
C PHE A 167 13.09 9.50 12.39
N ALA A 168 12.45 9.66 13.54
CA ALA A 168 11.09 9.17 13.75
C ALA A 168 10.08 10.31 13.56
N LYS A 169 8.94 9.97 12.92
CA LYS A 169 7.72 10.80 12.96
C LYS A 169 6.76 10.16 13.96
N SER A 170 6.15 10.98 14.83
CA SER A 170 5.17 10.48 15.79
C SER A 170 3.91 9.97 15.08
N PRO A 171 3.64 8.65 15.00
CA PRO A 171 2.54 8.17 14.17
C PRO A 171 1.19 8.72 14.59
N ARG A 172 0.93 8.77 15.91
CA ARG A 172 -0.35 9.23 16.46
C ARG A 172 -0.68 10.68 16.13
N SER A 173 0.34 11.54 16.17
CA SER A 173 0.15 12.98 15.96
C SER A 173 0.30 13.39 14.50
N CYS A 174 1.20 12.72 13.77
CA CYS A 174 1.56 13.14 12.42
C CYS A 174 0.63 12.58 11.34
N ILE A 175 0.14 11.34 11.47
CA ILE A 175 -0.63 10.69 10.40
C ILE A 175 -2.00 11.33 10.26
N ILE A 176 -2.33 11.72 9.02
CA ILE A 176 -3.66 12.13 8.58
C ILE A 176 -4.10 11.36 7.35
N ASP A 177 -5.40 11.37 7.11
CA ASP A 177 -6.03 10.69 5.99
C ASP A 177 -5.76 11.42 4.67
N PRO A 178 -5.76 10.74 3.52
CA PRO A 178 -5.74 11.37 2.21
C PRO A 178 -6.87 12.42 2.08
N GLY A 179 -6.54 13.61 1.61
CA GLY A 179 -7.49 14.72 1.47
C GLY A 179 -7.72 15.54 2.74
N GLU A 180 -7.26 15.08 3.92
CA GLU A 180 -7.30 15.92 5.12
C GLU A 180 -6.27 17.05 5.04
N PRO A 181 -6.59 18.25 5.58
CA PRO A 181 -5.70 19.40 5.48
C PRO A 181 -4.53 19.32 6.47
N PHE A 182 -3.35 19.78 6.05
CA PHE A 182 -2.31 20.25 6.93
C PHE A 182 -2.54 21.73 7.29
N PHE A 183 -2.31 22.12 8.55
CA PHE A 183 -2.52 23.46 9.04
C PHE A 183 -1.20 24.22 9.20
N ILE A 184 -1.02 25.27 8.38
CA ILE A 184 0.19 26.10 8.41
C ILE A 184 0.05 27.18 9.49
N THR A 185 0.93 27.13 10.47
CA THR A 185 1.06 28.18 11.49
C THR A 185 1.66 29.43 10.85
N PRO A 186 1.11 30.63 11.07
CA PRO A 186 1.65 31.88 10.52
C PRO A 186 3.15 32.06 10.80
N GLY A 187 3.89 32.48 9.76
CA GLY A 187 5.33 32.71 9.86
C GLY A 187 6.21 31.48 9.81
N ARG A 188 5.65 30.27 9.63
CA ARG A 188 6.44 29.04 9.44
C ARG A 188 6.72 28.78 7.97
N ASN A 189 7.92 28.28 7.67
CA ASN A 189 8.39 27.89 6.36
C ASN A 189 8.12 26.39 6.17
N ILE A 190 6.97 26.03 5.61
CA ILE A 190 6.56 24.66 5.39
C ILE A 190 6.93 24.23 3.97
N ASP A 191 7.63 23.10 3.88
CA ASP A 191 8.18 22.55 2.65
C ASP A 191 7.52 21.22 2.29
N TRP A 192 7.65 20.81 1.03
CA TRP A 192 7.12 19.56 0.49
C TRP A 192 8.22 18.52 0.30
N GLU A 193 7.91 17.31 0.64
CA GLU A 193 8.75 16.11 0.40
C GLU A 193 7.84 14.92 0.10
N GLY A 194 7.73 14.55 -1.18
CA GLY A 194 7.00 13.34 -1.59
C GLY A 194 7.91 12.12 -1.46
N GLU A 195 7.40 11.05 -0.82
CA GLU A 195 8.21 9.88 -0.49
C GLU A 195 7.46 8.56 -0.69
N LEU A 196 8.20 7.53 -1.12
CA LEU A 196 7.75 6.15 -1.06
C LEU A 196 7.73 5.70 0.41
N ALA A 197 6.71 4.94 0.78
CA ALA A 197 6.63 4.26 2.06
C ALA A 197 6.73 2.75 1.87
N ILE A 198 7.66 2.11 2.58
CA ILE A 198 7.80 0.66 2.66
C ILE A 198 7.07 0.19 3.92
N ILE A 199 6.20 -0.81 3.78
CA ILE A 199 5.43 -1.39 4.89
C ILE A 199 6.03 -2.74 5.25
N ILE A 200 6.36 -2.93 6.51
CA ILE A 200 6.90 -4.20 7.03
C ILE A 200 5.77 -5.23 7.17
N GLY A 201 6.03 -6.46 6.77
CA GLY A 201 5.06 -7.55 6.76
C GLY A 201 5.32 -8.66 7.78
N LYS A 202 6.56 -8.79 8.25
CA LYS A 202 6.97 -9.83 9.21
C LYS A 202 7.87 -9.22 10.27
N PRO A 203 7.88 -9.75 11.50
CA PRO A 203 8.85 -9.32 12.51
C PRO A 203 10.28 -9.41 11.97
N ALA A 204 11.08 -8.37 12.15
CA ALA A 204 12.38 -8.23 11.54
C ALA A 204 13.42 -7.70 12.55
N LEU A 205 14.49 -8.46 12.79
CA LEU A 205 15.59 -8.10 13.67
C LEU A 205 16.89 -8.68 13.11
N ASN A 206 17.95 -7.88 13.04
CA ASN A 206 19.29 -8.28 12.57
C ASN A 206 19.28 -8.97 11.20
N LEU A 207 18.55 -8.41 10.23
CA LEU A 207 18.47 -8.97 8.88
C LEU A 207 19.72 -8.66 8.05
N THR A 208 20.05 -9.58 7.15
CA THR A 208 21.00 -9.32 6.06
C THR A 208 20.31 -8.58 4.90
N LEU A 209 21.10 -8.08 3.92
CA LEU A 209 20.55 -7.44 2.72
C LEU A 209 19.63 -8.39 1.93
N GLU A 210 20.02 -9.65 1.81
CA GLU A 210 19.29 -10.68 1.06
C GLU A 210 17.93 -11.03 1.72
N GLN A 211 17.85 -10.93 3.04
CA GLN A 211 16.64 -11.25 3.79
C GLN A 211 15.63 -10.09 3.81
N ALA A 212 16.07 -8.88 3.58
CA ALA A 212 15.28 -7.67 3.81
C ALA A 212 13.94 -7.68 3.07
N HIS A 213 13.97 -7.95 1.75
CA HIS A 213 12.76 -7.94 0.92
C HIS A 213 11.71 -8.96 1.35
N ASP A 214 12.10 -10.09 1.90
CA ASP A 214 11.17 -11.12 2.38
C ASP A 214 10.28 -10.61 3.53
N HIS A 215 10.75 -9.60 4.28
CA HIS A 215 10.04 -8.98 5.38
C HIS A 215 9.15 -7.79 4.97
N VAL A 216 9.23 -7.34 3.72
CA VAL A 216 8.35 -6.30 3.19
C VAL A 216 6.96 -6.85 2.92
N PHE A 217 5.93 -6.10 3.27
CA PHE A 217 4.54 -6.35 2.92
C PHE A 217 4.16 -5.70 1.58
N GLY A 218 4.50 -4.44 1.41
CA GLY A 218 4.13 -3.66 0.24
C GLY A 218 4.49 -2.18 0.38
N TYR A 219 3.88 -1.35 -0.48
CA TYR A 219 4.29 0.03 -0.68
C TYR A 219 3.11 0.98 -0.65
N SER A 220 3.36 2.21 -0.19
CA SER A 220 2.40 3.30 -0.11
C SER A 220 3.08 4.65 -0.37
N ILE A 221 2.38 5.75 -0.12
CA ILE A 221 2.90 7.12 -0.27
C ILE A 221 2.82 7.83 1.08
N VAL A 222 3.88 8.57 1.43
CA VAL A 222 3.88 9.51 2.56
C VAL A 222 4.28 10.89 2.05
N PHE A 223 3.62 11.91 2.56
CA PHE A 223 4.09 13.28 2.47
C PHE A 223 4.85 13.62 3.76
N ASP A 224 6.17 13.71 3.67
CA ASP A 224 6.99 14.15 4.81
C ASP A 224 6.99 15.68 4.91
N VAL A 225 5.92 16.24 5.49
CA VAL A 225 5.80 17.67 5.72
C VAL A 225 6.96 18.17 6.56
N SER A 226 7.70 19.13 6.03
CA SER A 226 8.95 19.62 6.60
C SER A 226 8.84 21.08 7.04
N ASP A 227 8.99 21.33 8.31
CA ASP A 227 9.06 22.69 8.87
C ASP A 227 10.52 23.16 8.91
N ARG A 228 10.88 24.06 8.00
CA ARG A 228 12.23 24.61 7.85
C ARG A 228 12.53 25.78 8.79
N GLY A 229 11.64 26.07 9.73
CA GLY A 229 11.79 27.19 10.65
C GLY A 229 10.90 28.37 10.29
N GLY A 230 11.37 29.58 10.55
CA GLY A 230 10.61 30.83 10.38
C GLY A 230 10.53 31.62 11.68
N THR A 231 9.45 32.37 11.86
CA THR A 231 9.23 33.17 13.09
C THR A 231 8.87 32.28 14.30
N GLY A 232 9.17 32.73 15.49
CA GLY A 232 8.86 32.03 16.72
C GLY A 232 10.05 31.95 17.69
N ARG A 233 9.91 31.10 18.72
CA ARG A 233 10.99 30.88 19.70
C ARG A 233 12.18 30.21 19.03
N ARG A 234 13.38 30.67 19.32
CA ARG A 234 14.61 30.03 18.86
C ARG A 234 14.80 28.69 19.55
N LEU A 235 15.25 27.68 18.78
CA LEU A 235 15.71 26.44 19.34
C LEU A 235 17.03 26.67 20.11
N ASN A 236 17.26 25.86 21.14
CA ASN A 236 18.54 25.84 21.83
C ASN A 236 19.63 25.41 20.86
N ALA A 237 20.64 26.28 20.67
CA ALA A 237 21.77 26.05 19.78
C ALA A 237 23.02 25.54 20.49
N THR A 238 22.91 25.09 21.73
CA THR A 238 24.06 24.57 22.52
C THR A 238 24.67 23.33 21.84
N ILE A 239 23.84 22.51 21.20
CA ILE A 239 24.27 21.36 20.44
C ILE A 239 24.06 21.67 18.94
N PRO A 240 25.12 21.70 18.12
CA PRO A 240 24.99 21.89 16.67
C PRO A 240 24.19 20.77 16.01
N GLY A 241 23.45 21.10 14.98
CA GLY A 241 22.73 20.14 14.11
C GLY A 241 21.23 20.42 13.99
N PRO A 242 20.55 19.72 13.08
CA PRO A 242 19.13 19.89 12.88
C PRO A 242 18.32 19.28 14.03
N ASN A 243 17.27 19.98 14.44
CA ASN A 243 16.28 19.40 15.34
C ASN A 243 15.21 18.68 14.54
N TRP A 244 15.45 17.41 14.21
CA TRP A 244 14.57 16.58 13.41
C TRP A 244 13.16 16.46 14.01
N PHE A 245 13.04 16.31 15.32
CA PHE A 245 11.75 16.25 15.99
C PHE A 245 10.93 17.52 15.74
N HIS A 246 11.53 18.70 15.89
CA HIS A 246 10.84 19.97 15.64
C HIS A 246 10.45 20.15 14.18
N GLY A 247 11.32 19.79 13.24
CA GLY A 247 11.10 19.99 11.80
C GLY A 247 10.16 18.95 11.17
N LYS A 248 10.13 17.73 11.69
CA LYS A 248 9.53 16.57 11.01
C LYS A 248 8.35 15.93 11.78
N SER A 249 8.22 16.16 13.10
CA SER A 249 7.13 15.60 13.90
C SER A 249 6.04 16.63 14.23
N ARG A 250 5.68 17.46 13.24
CA ARG A 250 4.55 18.37 13.35
C ARG A 250 3.23 17.60 13.36
N ASP A 251 2.28 18.05 14.17
CA ASP A 251 0.91 17.57 14.12
C ASP A 251 0.42 17.57 12.66
N ARG A 252 -0.19 16.45 12.24
CA ARG A 252 -0.71 16.25 10.88
C ARG A 252 0.37 16.27 9.78
N GLY A 253 1.65 16.18 10.12
CA GLY A 253 2.79 16.32 9.21
C GLY A 253 3.20 15.03 8.49
N ALA A 254 2.34 14.01 8.44
CA ALA A 254 2.54 12.78 7.68
C ALA A 254 1.22 12.32 7.01
N PRO A 255 0.68 13.06 6.04
CA PRO A 255 -0.38 12.51 5.18
C PRO A 255 0.08 11.18 4.59
N PHE A 256 -0.78 10.14 4.66
CA PHE A 256 -0.37 8.77 4.36
C PHE A 256 -1.43 8.01 3.55
N GLY A 257 -1.04 7.34 2.50
CA GLY A 257 -1.89 6.54 1.62
C GLY A 257 -1.77 6.94 0.14
N PRO A 258 -2.81 6.76 -0.69
CA PRO A 258 -4.17 6.31 -0.36
C PRO A 258 -4.29 4.79 -0.18
N PHE A 259 -3.40 4.00 -0.77
CA PHE A 259 -3.44 2.55 -0.80
C PHE A 259 -2.13 1.95 -0.31
N ILE A 260 -2.18 0.67 0.10
CA ILE A 260 -1.02 -0.20 0.13
C ILE A 260 -1.13 -1.16 -1.05
N VAL A 261 -0.07 -1.24 -1.85
CA VAL A 261 0.06 -2.27 -2.89
C VAL A 261 0.93 -3.39 -2.34
N PRO A 262 0.40 -4.61 -2.19
CA PRO A 262 1.22 -5.76 -1.79
C PRO A 262 2.42 -5.96 -2.72
N LYS A 263 3.56 -6.36 -2.17
CA LYS A 263 4.83 -6.43 -2.91
C LYS A 263 4.80 -7.34 -4.13
N GLU A 264 4.00 -8.41 -4.11
CA GLU A 264 3.82 -9.32 -5.23
C GLU A 264 3.22 -8.65 -6.47
N PHE A 265 2.60 -7.48 -6.31
CA PHE A 265 2.05 -6.67 -7.40
C PHE A 265 2.93 -5.45 -7.75
N MET A 266 4.11 -5.34 -7.12
CA MET A 266 5.09 -4.26 -7.36
C MET A 266 6.49 -4.81 -7.67
N PRO A 267 6.64 -5.64 -8.72
CA PRO A 267 7.95 -6.26 -9.02
C PRO A 267 9.04 -5.24 -9.36
N ASN A 268 8.65 -4.04 -9.78
CA ASN A 268 9.57 -2.95 -10.15
C ASN A 268 9.73 -1.91 -9.02
N HIS A 269 9.48 -2.29 -7.75
CA HIS A 269 9.52 -1.36 -6.60
C HIS A 269 10.80 -0.52 -6.50
N ALA A 270 11.92 -1.04 -6.99
CA ALA A 270 13.20 -0.32 -7.03
C ALA A 270 13.30 0.73 -8.17
N ASN A 271 12.29 0.84 -9.04
CA ASN A 271 12.30 1.79 -10.15
C ASN A 271 10.90 2.35 -10.43
N LEU A 272 10.33 3.01 -9.44
CA LEU A 272 9.02 3.67 -9.53
C LEU A 272 9.20 5.16 -9.74
N ARG A 273 8.47 5.73 -10.69
CA ARG A 273 8.42 7.19 -10.84
C ARG A 273 7.65 7.80 -9.68
N ILE A 274 8.23 8.84 -9.06
CA ILE A 274 7.61 9.67 -8.03
C ILE A 274 7.52 11.10 -8.51
N VAL A 275 6.33 11.69 -8.45
CA VAL A 275 6.08 13.07 -8.88
C VAL A 275 5.35 13.83 -7.79
N THR A 276 5.94 14.94 -7.34
CA THR A 276 5.29 15.88 -6.42
C THR A 276 4.91 17.16 -7.16
N LYS A 277 3.65 17.59 -6.99
CA LYS A 277 3.13 18.84 -7.56
C LYS A 277 2.58 19.73 -6.45
N VAL A 278 2.76 21.04 -6.62
CA VAL A 278 2.11 22.06 -5.80
C VAL A 278 1.21 22.87 -6.75
N ASN A 279 -0.10 22.90 -6.48
CA ASN A 279 -1.11 23.55 -7.33
C ASN A 279 -1.03 23.10 -8.81
N GLY A 280 -0.78 21.81 -9.02
CA GLY A 280 -0.63 21.20 -10.35
C GLY A 280 0.74 21.43 -11.02
N VAL A 281 1.60 22.27 -10.46
CA VAL A 281 2.96 22.51 -10.98
C VAL A 281 3.92 21.48 -10.43
N VAL A 282 4.62 20.76 -11.32
CA VAL A 282 5.63 19.76 -10.94
C VAL A 282 6.77 20.42 -10.17
N LYS A 283 7.06 19.92 -9.00
CA LYS A 283 8.15 20.35 -8.11
C LYS A 283 9.26 19.31 -7.99
N GLN A 284 8.89 18.04 -7.95
CA GLN A 284 9.81 16.89 -7.91
C GLN A 284 9.36 15.88 -8.97
N ASP A 285 10.30 15.29 -9.70
CA ASP A 285 10.04 14.23 -10.69
C ASP A 285 11.29 13.33 -10.78
N ALA A 286 11.25 12.17 -10.17
CA ALA A 286 12.39 11.28 -10.04
C ALA A 286 11.95 9.81 -10.04
N SER A 287 12.91 8.93 -9.88
CA SER A 287 12.67 7.49 -9.72
C SER A 287 13.30 6.96 -8.44
N THR A 288 12.68 5.95 -7.83
CA THR A 288 13.20 5.27 -6.63
C THR A 288 14.55 4.57 -6.87
N ASN A 289 14.95 4.35 -8.13
CA ASN A 289 16.30 3.83 -8.44
C ASN A 289 17.44 4.83 -8.17
N MET A 290 17.10 6.08 -7.81
CA MET A 290 18.06 7.15 -7.46
C MET A 290 18.33 7.22 -5.95
N LEU A 291 17.72 6.31 -5.15
CA LEU A 291 18.00 6.20 -3.71
C LEU A 291 19.49 5.89 -3.48
N ILE A 292 20.10 6.53 -2.47
CA ILE A 292 21.47 6.25 -2.02
C ILE A 292 21.49 4.89 -1.31
N PHE A 293 20.66 4.77 -0.26
CA PHE A 293 20.42 3.52 0.44
C PHE A 293 19.09 2.96 -0.04
N ASP A 294 19.13 1.82 -0.71
CA ASP A 294 17.92 1.15 -1.19
C ASP A 294 17.12 0.49 -0.06
N GLU A 295 16.04 -0.18 -0.41
CA GLU A 295 15.16 -0.89 0.54
C GLU A 295 15.95 -1.82 1.47
N ALA A 296 16.86 -2.61 0.92
CA ALA A 296 17.59 -3.61 1.68
C ALA A 296 18.57 -2.99 2.69
N HIS A 297 19.26 -1.94 2.29
CA HIS A 297 20.18 -1.21 3.18
C HIS A 297 19.41 -0.54 4.34
N MET A 298 18.29 0.10 4.05
CA MET A 298 17.45 0.75 5.07
C MET A 298 16.92 -0.27 6.09
N ILE A 299 16.40 -1.40 5.62
CA ILE A 299 15.86 -2.46 6.50
C ILE A 299 16.98 -3.09 7.31
N ARG A 300 18.12 -3.44 6.70
CA ARG A 300 19.28 -3.98 7.41
C ARG A 300 19.70 -3.05 8.55
N TYR A 301 19.85 -1.75 8.26
CA TYR A 301 20.27 -0.77 9.26
C TYR A 301 19.27 -0.67 10.40
N LEU A 302 17.98 -0.46 10.11
CA LEU A 302 16.96 -0.31 11.14
C LEU A 302 16.83 -1.56 12.02
N THR A 303 16.89 -2.74 11.40
CA THR A 303 16.79 -4.01 12.14
C THR A 303 18.02 -4.35 12.96
N SER A 304 19.16 -3.71 12.72
CA SER A 304 20.32 -3.80 13.61
C SER A 304 20.15 -3.02 14.93
N ILE A 305 19.19 -2.09 14.97
CA ILE A 305 18.94 -1.22 16.11
C ILE A 305 17.70 -1.65 16.90
N LEU A 306 16.62 -1.99 16.22
CA LEU A 306 15.33 -2.33 16.84
C LEU A 306 14.58 -3.40 16.05
N THR A 307 13.67 -4.08 16.72
CA THR A 307 12.75 -5.00 16.04
C THR A 307 11.68 -4.20 15.31
N LEU A 308 11.59 -4.39 13.97
CA LEU A 308 10.45 -3.93 13.20
C LEU A 308 9.31 -4.94 13.26
N HIS A 309 8.09 -4.46 13.25
CA HIS A 309 6.87 -5.26 13.37
C HIS A 309 5.96 -5.10 12.14
N PRO A 310 5.06 -6.06 11.87
CA PRO A 310 4.08 -5.93 10.81
C PRO A 310 3.29 -4.63 10.91
N GLY A 311 3.25 -3.89 9.81
CA GLY A 311 2.61 -2.58 9.75
C GLY A 311 3.51 -1.40 10.10
N ASP A 312 4.76 -1.59 10.54
CA ASP A 312 5.74 -0.51 10.64
C ASP A 312 6.03 0.10 9.28
N VAL A 313 6.27 1.41 9.27
CA VAL A 313 6.43 2.21 8.05
C VAL A 313 7.85 2.78 7.98
N ILE A 314 8.55 2.50 6.90
CA ILE A 314 9.81 3.14 6.54
C ILE A 314 9.54 4.13 5.41
N VAL A 315 9.89 5.39 5.60
CA VAL A 315 9.74 6.48 4.63
C VAL A 315 11.11 6.72 4.00
N THR A 316 11.20 6.66 2.67
CA THR A 316 12.47 6.38 1.98
C THR A 316 13.35 7.59 1.71
N GLY A 317 12.91 8.80 2.08
CA GLY A 317 13.54 10.04 1.67
C GLY A 317 12.94 10.60 0.38
N THR A 318 13.18 11.88 0.13
CA THR A 318 12.64 12.65 -0.99
C THR A 318 13.71 12.96 -2.03
N PRO A 319 13.35 13.02 -3.35
CA PRO A 319 14.25 13.50 -4.38
C PRO A 319 14.45 15.02 -4.32
N ASP A 320 15.30 15.55 -5.21
CA ASP A 320 15.51 16.99 -5.41
C ASP A 320 14.25 17.72 -5.83
N GLY A 321 14.29 19.06 -5.73
CA GLY A 321 13.20 19.96 -6.06
C GLY A 321 12.41 20.44 -4.85
N VAL A 322 12.93 20.24 -3.62
CA VAL A 322 12.31 20.79 -2.39
C VAL A 322 12.33 22.32 -2.40
N GLY A 323 11.38 22.92 -1.68
CA GLY A 323 11.18 24.36 -1.70
C GLY A 323 12.34 25.13 -1.08
N THR A 324 12.94 24.62 -0.01
CA THR A 324 14.05 25.29 0.69
C THR A 324 15.32 25.40 -0.14
N ALA A 325 15.54 24.50 -1.11
CA ALA A 325 16.71 24.51 -1.99
C ALA A 325 16.53 25.42 -3.22
N ARG A 326 15.33 25.92 -3.48
CA ARG A 326 15.04 26.81 -4.62
C ARG A 326 15.66 28.19 -4.44
N LYS A 327 15.87 28.86 -5.55
CA LYS A 327 16.46 30.23 -5.56
C LYS A 327 15.54 31.19 -6.31
N PRO A 328 14.78 32.04 -5.62
CA PRO A 328 14.65 32.13 -4.15
C PRO A 328 13.93 30.92 -3.54
N PRO A 329 14.08 30.65 -2.23
CA PRO A 329 13.34 29.60 -1.54
C PRO A 329 11.82 29.76 -1.68
N GLU A 330 11.11 28.66 -1.85
CA GLU A 330 9.66 28.59 -2.02
C GLU A 330 9.04 27.72 -0.92
N TYR A 331 7.96 28.20 -0.28
CA TYR A 331 7.29 27.48 0.81
C TYR A 331 5.79 27.46 0.59
N LEU A 332 5.16 26.40 1.14
CA LEU A 332 3.71 26.20 1.09
C LEU A 332 2.96 27.31 1.83
N LYS A 333 1.81 27.68 1.30
CA LYS A 333 0.92 28.71 1.83
C LYS A 333 -0.48 28.14 2.05
N PRO A 334 -1.27 28.71 2.96
CA PRO A 334 -2.69 28.41 3.05
C PRO A 334 -3.38 28.62 1.69
N GLY A 335 -4.13 27.62 1.25
CA GLY A 335 -4.77 27.59 -0.08
C GLY A 335 -4.07 26.69 -1.09
N ASP A 336 -2.80 26.35 -0.89
CA ASP A 336 -2.08 25.41 -1.74
C ASP A 336 -2.64 23.99 -1.61
N GLU A 337 -2.43 23.18 -2.64
CA GLU A 337 -2.65 21.72 -2.65
C GLU A 337 -1.37 21.02 -3.08
N VAL A 338 -0.90 20.07 -2.28
CA VAL A 338 0.19 19.16 -2.65
C VAL A 338 -0.41 17.86 -3.14
N THR A 339 0.07 17.38 -4.29
CA THR A 339 -0.23 16.05 -4.81
C THR A 339 1.05 15.27 -5.02
N ILE A 340 1.09 14.04 -4.51
CA ILE A 340 2.22 13.11 -4.68
C ILE A 340 1.69 11.89 -5.40
N GLU A 341 2.25 11.59 -6.54
CA GLU A 341 1.90 10.44 -7.36
C GLU A 341 3.07 9.47 -7.41
N ILE A 342 2.83 8.20 -7.11
CA ILE A 342 3.81 7.13 -7.31
C ILE A 342 3.20 6.08 -8.23
N GLU A 343 3.97 5.71 -9.24
CA GLU A 343 3.60 4.73 -10.24
C GLU A 343 3.10 3.43 -9.59
N GLY A 344 1.97 2.92 -10.07
CA GLY A 344 1.35 1.70 -9.55
C GLY A 344 0.59 1.87 -8.23
N ILE A 345 0.88 2.90 -7.42
CA ILE A 345 0.22 3.11 -6.11
C ILE A 345 -0.99 4.02 -6.25
N GLY A 346 -0.81 5.23 -6.78
CA GLY A 346 -1.87 6.21 -6.93
C GLY A 346 -1.42 7.62 -6.56
N THR A 347 -2.37 8.46 -6.14
CA THR A 347 -2.13 9.88 -5.83
C THR A 347 -2.58 10.21 -4.42
N LEU A 348 -1.67 10.70 -3.61
CA LEU A 348 -1.95 11.31 -2.30
C LEU A 348 -2.16 12.81 -2.48
N LYS A 349 -3.29 13.34 -2.00
CA LYS A 349 -3.61 14.77 -2.03
C LYS A 349 -3.67 15.33 -0.62
N THR A 350 -3.10 16.52 -0.43
CA THR A 350 -3.08 17.21 0.86
C THR A 350 -3.31 18.70 0.66
N PRO A 351 -4.48 19.22 1.02
CA PRO A 351 -4.72 20.66 1.00
C PRO A 351 -4.04 21.36 2.18
N MET A 352 -3.51 22.56 1.93
CA MET A 352 -2.92 23.42 2.95
C MET A 352 -3.95 24.42 3.46
N ARG A 353 -4.09 24.58 4.75
CA ARG A 353 -5.01 25.53 5.38
C ARG A 353 -4.29 26.41 6.40
N ALA A 354 -4.82 27.60 6.67
CA ALA A 354 -4.32 28.40 7.78
C ALA A 354 -4.68 27.75 9.13
N ALA A 355 -3.73 27.70 10.04
CA ALA A 355 -4.04 27.35 11.42
C ALA A 355 -4.93 28.45 12.02
N THR A 356 -6.14 28.11 12.49
CA THR A 356 -7.02 29.05 13.16
C THR A 356 -6.64 29.12 14.63
N GLY A 357 -6.11 30.28 15.06
CA GLY A 357 -6.17 30.85 16.38
C GLY A 357 -6.07 29.98 17.64
N ALA A 358 -5.21 28.96 17.70
CA ALA A 358 -4.73 28.46 18.97
C ALA A 358 -3.43 29.21 19.29
N LYS A 359 -3.46 30.09 20.28
CA LYS A 359 -2.25 30.56 20.94
C LYS A 359 -1.51 29.30 21.42
N GLN A 360 -0.39 29.00 20.79
CA GLN A 360 0.59 28.04 21.31
C GLN A 360 1.28 28.58 22.52
#